data_f1927835ce56831c0adad9248e6b1b07
#
_entry.id   f1927835ce56831c0adad9248e6b1b07
#
_cell.length_a   1.000
_cell.length_b   1.000
_cell.length_c   1.000
_cell.angle_alpha   90.00
_cell.angle_beta   90.00
_cell.angle_gamma   90.00
#
_symmetry.space_group_name_H-M   'P 1'
#
loop_
_entity.id
_entity.type
_entity.pdbx_description
1 polymer ?
#
loop_
_entity_poly.entity_id
_entity_poly.type
_entity_poly.pdbx_seq_one_letter_code
_entity_poly.pdbx_strand_id
1 'polypeptide(L)'
;VHGAFILGLPNESQETIEETIRFACEVNPHTIQVSIASPYPGTELYTQAEKNGWFTGDSLVASSGIQMSALQYLHLSGSEIEDGVEQMYRRFYFRPKSIIPIVGEMLADPQMLVRRLREGKEFLSYLRERHQRALT
;
A
#
# COMPACT_ATOMS: atom_id res chain seq x y z
N VAL A 1 -13.94 4.89 -11.12
CA VAL A 1 -13.24 3.58 -11.15
C VAL A 1 -12.33 3.49 -9.94
N HIS A 2 -12.38 2.36 -9.23
CA HIS A 2 -11.52 2.04 -8.11
C HIS A 2 -10.53 0.95 -8.53
N GLY A 3 -9.24 1.17 -8.30
CA GLY A 3 -8.19 0.19 -8.58
C GLY A 3 -7.82 -0.57 -7.31
N ALA A 4 -7.82 -1.91 -7.38
CA ALA A 4 -7.33 -2.76 -6.30
C ALA A 4 -6.05 -3.47 -6.75
N PHE A 5 -5.02 -3.43 -5.90
CA PHE A 5 -3.71 -4.00 -6.16
C PHE A 5 -3.28 -4.87 -4.99
N ILE A 6 -2.51 -5.90 -5.28
CA ILE A 6 -1.95 -6.80 -4.27
C ILE A 6 -0.45 -6.84 -4.46
N LEU A 7 0.32 -6.69 -3.38
CA LEU A 7 1.77 -6.83 -3.33
C LEU A 7 2.17 -7.97 -2.40
N GLY A 8 3.36 -8.50 -2.56
CA GLY A 8 3.90 -9.57 -1.72
C GLY A 8 3.49 -10.98 -2.15
N LEU A 9 3.19 -11.18 -3.45
CA LEU A 9 2.98 -12.51 -4.02
C LEU A 9 4.31 -13.25 -4.24
N PRO A 10 4.32 -14.60 -4.28
CA PRO A 10 5.50 -15.37 -4.64
C PRO A 10 6.10 -14.92 -5.97
N ASN A 11 7.43 -14.88 -6.06
CA ASN A 11 8.21 -14.39 -7.21
C ASN A 11 8.11 -12.88 -7.48
N GLU A 12 7.49 -12.11 -6.61
CA GLU A 12 7.54 -10.65 -6.71
C GLU A 12 8.94 -10.15 -6.32
N SER A 13 9.39 -9.08 -6.96
CA SER A 13 10.66 -8.40 -6.73
C SER A 13 10.43 -6.90 -6.60
N GLN A 14 11.45 -6.15 -6.21
CA GLN A 14 11.38 -4.68 -6.19
C GLN A 14 11.07 -4.11 -7.57
N GLU A 15 11.59 -4.73 -8.64
CA GLU A 15 11.32 -4.33 -10.02
C GLU A 15 9.85 -4.52 -10.39
N THR A 16 9.24 -5.65 -10.02
CA THR A 16 7.82 -5.91 -10.32
C THR A 16 6.88 -5.05 -9.46
N ILE A 17 7.26 -4.72 -8.24
CA ILE A 17 6.56 -3.71 -7.42
C ILE A 17 6.60 -2.35 -8.11
N GLU A 18 7.76 -1.92 -8.60
CA GLU A 18 7.92 -0.67 -9.35
C GLU A 18 7.08 -0.65 -10.64
N GLU A 19 7.02 -1.76 -11.36
CA GLU A 19 6.16 -1.91 -12.54
C GLU A 19 4.67 -1.78 -12.17
N THR A 20 4.24 -2.39 -11.08
CA THR A 20 2.86 -2.30 -10.58
C THR A 20 2.50 -0.85 -10.20
N ILE A 21 3.41 -0.13 -9.53
CA ILE A 21 3.24 1.29 -9.18
C ILE A 21 3.10 2.14 -10.45
N ARG A 22 3.96 1.92 -11.43
CA ARG A 22 3.93 2.63 -12.71
C ARG A 22 2.64 2.36 -13.45
N PHE A 23 2.23 1.10 -13.54
CA PHE A 23 0.97 0.69 -14.17
C PHE A 23 -0.25 1.36 -13.50
N ALA A 24 -0.32 1.37 -12.17
CA ALA A 24 -1.39 2.06 -11.45
C ALA A 24 -1.44 3.57 -11.77
N CYS A 25 -0.26 4.18 -11.92
CA CYS A 25 -0.14 5.59 -12.31
C CYS A 25 -0.59 5.86 -13.75
N GLU A 26 -0.34 4.93 -14.67
CA GLU A 26 -0.75 5.02 -16.09
C GLU A 26 -2.26 4.83 -16.25
N VAL A 27 -2.83 3.79 -15.66
CA VAL A 27 -4.27 3.50 -15.68
C VAL A 27 -5.07 4.62 -15.03
N ASN A 28 -4.50 5.28 -14.03
CA ASN A 28 -5.06 6.45 -13.35
C ASN A 28 -6.52 6.28 -12.87
N PRO A 29 -6.85 5.24 -12.09
CA PRO A 29 -8.16 5.14 -11.47
C PRO A 29 -8.42 6.33 -10.53
N HIS A 30 -9.68 6.58 -10.15
CA HIS A 30 -10.03 7.67 -9.21
C HIS A 30 -9.43 7.45 -7.81
N THR A 31 -9.41 6.20 -7.36
CA THR A 31 -8.84 5.79 -6.08
C THR A 31 -8.15 4.44 -6.23
N ILE A 32 -7.17 4.18 -5.36
CA ILE A 32 -6.53 2.87 -5.26
C ILE A 32 -6.69 2.30 -3.85
N GLN A 33 -6.71 0.97 -3.79
CA GLN A 33 -6.52 0.19 -2.59
C GLN A 33 -5.36 -0.77 -2.83
N VAL A 34 -4.42 -0.83 -1.90
CA VAL A 34 -3.28 -1.74 -1.97
C VAL A 34 -3.34 -2.67 -0.76
N SER A 35 -3.33 -3.97 -1.02
CA SER A 35 -3.33 -5.02 -0.01
C SER A 35 -2.03 -5.81 -0.08
N ILE A 36 -1.59 -6.33 1.06
CA ILE A 36 -0.46 -7.26 1.14
C ILE A 36 -1.01 -8.68 1.07
N ALA A 37 -0.36 -9.53 0.28
CA ALA A 37 -0.71 -10.95 0.20
C ALA A 37 -0.61 -11.61 1.57
N SER A 38 -1.70 -12.21 2.02
CA SER A 38 -1.79 -12.82 3.35
C SER A 38 -2.02 -14.33 3.22
N PRO A 39 -1.16 -15.16 3.82
CA PRO A 39 -1.28 -16.60 3.80
C PRO A 39 -2.35 -17.04 4.81
N TYR A 40 -3.52 -17.43 4.33
CA TYR A 40 -4.57 -18.00 5.18
C TYR A 40 -4.51 -19.53 5.18
N PRO A 41 -4.72 -20.19 6.34
CA PRO A 41 -4.79 -21.64 6.42
C PRO A 41 -5.77 -22.23 5.40
N GLY A 42 -5.33 -23.27 4.69
CA GLY A 42 -6.11 -23.93 3.64
C GLY A 42 -5.93 -23.35 2.24
N THR A 43 -5.15 -22.27 2.08
CA THR A 43 -4.78 -21.75 0.76
C THR A 43 -3.47 -22.34 0.26
N GLU A 44 -3.28 -22.35 -1.06
CA GLU A 44 -2.02 -22.79 -1.66
C GLU A 44 -0.84 -21.92 -1.21
N LEU A 45 -1.03 -20.61 -1.09
CA LEU A 45 -0.03 -19.66 -0.59
C LEU A 45 0.44 -20.04 0.82
N TYR A 46 -0.48 -20.44 1.71
CA TYR A 46 -0.14 -20.90 3.05
C TYR A 46 0.74 -22.15 3.01
N THR A 47 0.34 -23.15 2.20
CA THR A 47 1.09 -24.41 2.06
C THR A 47 2.49 -24.17 1.48
N GLN A 48 2.61 -23.29 0.50
CA GLN A 48 3.91 -22.90 -0.06
C GLN A 48 4.77 -22.15 0.96
N ALA A 49 4.18 -21.22 1.72
CA ALA A 49 4.89 -20.46 2.75
C ALA A 49 5.42 -21.37 3.87
N GLU A 50 4.63 -22.35 4.32
CA GLU A 50 5.03 -23.33 5.32
C GLU A 50 6.17 -24.21 4.79
N LYS A 51 6.05 -24.73 3.58
CA LYS A 51 7.06 -25.59 2.95
C LYS A 51 8.39 -24.88 2.72
N ASN A 52 8.38 -23.59 2.38
CA ASN A 52 9.57 -22.81 2.04
C ASN A 52 10.08 -21.95 3.21
N GLY A 53 9.42 -21.94 4.36
CA GLY A 53 9.81 -21.13 5.51
C GLY A 53 9.69 -19.61 5.29
N TRP A 54 8.66 -19.18 4.57
CA TRP A 54 8.46 -17.77 4.23
C TRP A 54 7.79 -16.94 5.33
N PHE A 55 7.29 -17.57 6.40
CA PHE A 55 6.65 -16.84 7.49
C PHE A 55 7.64 -15.99 8.28
N THR A 56 7.30 -14.72 8.52
CA THR A 56 8.07 -13.82 9.38
C THR A 56 7.85 -14.09 10.86
N GLY A 57 6.75 -14.74 11.23
CA GLY A 57 6.29 -14.88 12.60
C GLY A 57 5.53 -13.67 13.14
N ASP A 58 5.39 -12.62 12.34
CA ASP A 58 4.69 -11.39 12.72
C ASP A 58 3.17 -11.50 12.56
N SER A 59 2.45 -10.60 13.22
CA SER A 59 1.00 -10.49 13.08
C SER A 59 0.63 -9.92 11.71
N LEU A 60 -0.47 -10.43 11.11
CA LEU A 60 -1.02 -9.90 9.84
C LEU A 60 -1.46 -8.43 9.93
N VAL A 61 -1.78 -7.97 11.13
CA VAL A 61 -2.24 -6.61 11.37
C VAL A 61 -1.58 -6.06 12.62
N ALA A 62 -1.01 -4.89 12.50
CA ALA A 62 -0.46 -4.15 13.62
C ALA A 62 -1.57 -3.66 14.57
N SER A 63 -1.21 -3.33 15.82
CA SER A 63 -2.14 -2.78 16.81
C SER A 63 -2.86 -1.51 16.36
N SER A 64 -2.30 -0.78 15.38
CA SER A 64 -2.90 0.40 14.74
C SER A 64 -3.90 0.07 13.61
N GLY A 65 -4.13 -1.22 13.30
CA GLY A 65 -4.98 -1.64 12.17
C GLY A 65 -4.29 -1.64 10.80
N ILE A 66 -2.99 -1.34 10.74
CA ILE A 66 -2.22 -1.37 9.48
C ILE A 66 -1.88 -2.83 9.13
N GLN A 67 -2.13 -3.22 7.88
CA GLN A 67 -1.76 -4.53 7.38
C GLN A 67 -0.23 -4.64 7.29
N MET A 68 0.31 -5.71 7.84
CA MET A 68 1.72 -6.05 7.82
C MET A 68 1.98 -7.26 6.94
N SER A 69 3.22 -7.42 6.46
CA SER A 69 3.61 -8.60 5.73
C SER A 69 3.94 -9.74 6.71
N ALA A 70 3.17 -10.82 6.63
CA ALA A 70 3.48 -12.06 7.32
C ALA A 70 4.40 -12.97 6.51
N LEU A 71 4.77 -12.54 5.30
CA LEU A 71 5.63 -13.27 4.38
C LEU A 71 6.91 -12.49 4.10
N GLN A 72 7.99 -13.24 3.94
CA GLN A 72 9.27 -12.77 3.43
C GLN A 72 9.83 -13.81 2.45
N TYR A 73 10.53 -13.34 1.45
CA TYR A 73 11.19 -14.17 0.45
C TYR A 73 12.70 -13.96 0.52
N LEU A 74 13.49 -14.86 -0.08
CA LEU A 74 14.96 -14.73 -0.12
C LEU A 74 15.44 -13.42 -0.75
N HIS A 75 14.67 -12.88 -1.66
CA HIS A 75 15.00 -11.70 -2.48
C HIS A 75 14.10 -10.50 -2.20
N LEU A 76 13.13 -10.63 -1.29
CA LEU A 76 12.18 -9.57 -0.93
C LEU A 76 11.73 -9.76 0.52
N SER A 77 12.16 -8.88 1.41
CA SER A 77 11.78 -8.89 2.81
C SER A 77 10.35 -8.36 3.04
N GLY A 78 9.77 -8.69 4.19
CA GLY A 78 8.47 -8.15 4.58
C GLY A 78 8.44 -6.62 4.64
N SER A 79 9.52 -6.00 5.13
CA SER A 79 9.66 -4.53 5.16
C SER A 79 9.71 -3.91 3.76
N GLU A 80 10.36 -4.53 2.80
CA GLU A 80 10.39 -4.06 1.40
C GLU A 80 9.01 -4.13 0.74
N ILE A 81 8.20 -5.16 1.08
CA ILE A 81 6.81 -5.26 0.62
C ILE A 81 5.98 -4.10 1.21
N GLU A 82 6.15 -3.82 2.51
CA GLU A 82 5.45 -2.74 3.20
C GLU A 82 5.85 -1.36 2.66
N ASP A 83 7.14 -1.15 2.40
CA ASP A 83 7.66 0.06 1.75
C ASP A 83 7.08 0.23 0.33
N GLY A 84 6.93 -0.87 -0.41
CA GLY A 84 6.27 -0.88 -1.72
C GLY A 84 4.84 -0.35 -1.66
N VAL A 85 4.08 -0.75 -0.64
CA VAL A 85 2.72 -0.24 -0.41
C VAL A 85 2.73 1.27 -0.12
N GLU A 86 3.64 1.75 0.75
CA GLU A 86 3.77 3.18 1.04
C GLU A 86 4.15 3.97 -0.21
N GLN A 87 5.15 3.51 -0.96
CA GLN A 87 5.58 4.15 -2.21
C GLN A 87 4.44 4.22 -3.23
N MET A 88 3.64 3.15 -3.35
CA MET A 88 2.51 3.11 -4.25
C MET A 88 1.47 4.18 -3.90
N TYR A 89 1.09 4.32 -2.62
CA TYR A 89 0.18 5.38 -2.19
C TYR A 89 0.77 6.77 -2.41
N ARG A 90 2.03 6.99 -2.02
CA ARG A 90 2.69 8.28 -2.20
C ARG A 90 2.76 8.67 -3.67
N ARG A 91 3.28 7.79 -4.52
CA ARG A 91 3.47 8.08 -5.95
C ARG A 91 2.14 8.20 -6.70
N PHE A 92 1.09 7.52 -6.25
CA PHE A 92 -0.23 7.63 -6.86
C PHE A 92 -0.93 8.95 -6.49
N TYR A 93 -1.01 9.29 -5.20
CA TYR A 93 -1.81 10.44 -4.74
C TYR A 93 -1.08 11.78 -4.80
N PHE A 94 0.25 11.81 -4.70
CA PHE A 94 1.02 13.05 -4.77
C PHE A 94 1.43 13.47 -6.19
N ARG A 95 0.86 12.87 -7.22
CA ARG A 95 1.06 13.31 -8.60
C ARG A 95 0.34 14.62 -8.87
N PRO A 96 0.91 15.54 -9.68
CA PRO A 96 0.21 16.74 -10.10
C PRO A 96 -1.15 16.45 -10.72
N LYS A 97 -1.25 15.39 -11.53
CA LYS A 97 -2.49 14.94 -12.18
C LYS A 97 -3.59 14.52 -11.19
N SER A 98 -3.22 14.07 -9.99
CA SER A 98 -4.16 13.71 -8.92
C SER A 98 -4.49 14.91 -8.03
N ILE A 99 -3.53 15.82 -7.83
CA ILE A 99 -3.65 16.96 -6.93
C ILE A 99 -4.45 18.09 -7.60
N ILE A 100 -4.22 18.40 -8.88
CA ILE A 100 -4.85 19.52 -9.57
C ILE A 100 -6.39 19.47 -9.53
N PRO A 101 -7.07 18.34 -9.82
CA PRO A 101 -8.51 18.26 -9.70
C PRO A 101 -9.01 18.49 -8.27
N ILE A 102 -8.31 17.94 -7.28
CA ILE A 102 -8.67 18.09 -5.86
C ILE A 102 -8.57 19.55 -5.44
N VAL A 103 -7.49 20.23 -5.81
CA VAL A 103 -7.32 21.68 -5.54
C VAL A 103 -8.39 22.51 -6.25
N GLY A 104 -8.71 22.15 -7.50
CA GLY A 104 -9.79 22.81 -8.25
C GLY A 104 -11.15 22.68 -7.55
N GLU A 105 -11.51 21.49 -7.10
CA GLU A 105 -12.75 21.25 -6.33
C GLU A 105 -12.75 22.00 -4.99
N MET A 106 -11.60 22.03 -4.29
CA MET A 106 -11.46 22.75 -3.01
C MET A 106 -11.64 24.27 -3.16
N LEU A 107 -11.18 24.86 -4.27
CA LEU A 107 -11.35 26.26 -4.54
C LEU A 107 -12.79 26.62 -4.95
N ALA A 108 -13.54 25.66 -5.51
CA ALA A 108 -14.91 25.86 -5.95
C ALA A 108 -15.94 25.73 -4.80
N ASP A 109 -15.63 24.99 -3.72
CA ASP A 109 -16.54 24.75 -2.61
C ASP A 109 -15.82 24.78 -1.24
N PRO A 110 -16.05 25.83 -0.42
CA PRO A 110 -15.44 25.97 0.91
C PRO A 110 -15.80 24.85 1.91
N GLN A 111 -16.96 24.21 1.75
CA GLN A 111 -17.36 23.09 2.64
C GLN A 111 -16.57 21.82 2.27
N MET A 112 -16.30 21.61 1.00
CA MET A 112 -15.41 20.55 0.52
C MET A 112 -13.98 20.75 1.01
N LEU A 113 -13.51 21.99 1.13
CA LEU A 113 -12.18 22.30 1.65
C LEU A 113 -11.96 21.71 3.06
N VAL A 114 -12.87 21.95 4.00
CA VAL A 114 -12.75 21.46 5.38
C VAL A 114 -12.78 19.94 5.44
N ARG A 115 -13.64 19.31 4.65
CA ARG A 115 -13.75 17.85 4.57
C ARG A 115 -12.46 17.23 4.01
N ARG A 116 -11.95 17.75 2.90
CA ARG A 116 -10.73 17.27 2.23
C ARG A 116 -9.47 17.49 3.08
N LEU A 117 -9.39 18.60 3.82
CA LEU A 117 -8.29 18.82 4.77
C LEU A 117 -8.29 17.80 5.91
N ARG A 118 -9.47 17.38 6.40
CA ARG A 118 -9.59 16.33 7.41
C ARG A 118 -9.15 14.97 6.85
N GLU A 119 -9.68 14.58 5.69
CA GLU A 119 -9.30 13.34 4.99
C GLU A 119 -7.79 13.31 4.68
N GLY A 120 -7.22 14.42 4.23
CA GLY A 120 -5.79 14.56 3.96
C GLY A 120 -4.94 14.43 5.21
N LYS A 121 -5.37 14.99 6.33
CA LYS A 121 -4.66 14.85 7.62
C LYS A 121 -4.66 13.40 8.11
N GLU A 122 -5.78 12.71 8.01
CA GLU A 122 -5.89 11.29 8.36
C GLU A 122 -4.99 10.42 7.47
N PHE A 123 -4.97 10.70 6.17
CA PHE A 123 -4.09 10.00 5.23
C PHE A 123 -2.59 10.25 5.51
N LEU A 124 -2.20 11.49 5.81
CA LEU A 124 -0.82 11.81 6.17
C LEU A 124 -0.39 11.17 7.50
N SER A 125 -1.30 11.09 8.49
CA SER A 125 -1.01 10.39 9.74
C SER A 125 -0.80 8.90 9.51
N TYR A 126 -1.63 8.28 8.66
CA TYR A 126 -1.48 6.89 8.25
C TYR A 126 -0.12 6.60 7.57
N LEU A 127 0.29 7.45 6.62
CA LEU A 127 1.60 7.32 5.97
C LEU A 127 2.75 7.50 6.96
N ARG A 128 2.62 8.44 7.91
CA ARG A 128 3.65 8.71 8.91
C ARG A 128 3.82 7.54 9.89
N GLU A 129 2.73 6.93 10.32
CA GLU A 129 2.77 5.74 11.17
C GLU A 129 3.44 4.55 10.48
N ARG A 130 3.17 4.36 9.19
CA ARG A 130 3.85 3.33 8.39
C ARG A 130 5.35 3.58 8.30
N HIS A 131 5.74 4.80 7.97
CA HIS A 131 7.15 5.17 7.82
C HIS A 131 7.96 5.02 9.13
N GLN A 132 7.37 5.37 10.27
CA GLN A 132 8.04 5.23 11.56
C GLN A 132 8.31 3.76 11.94
N ARG A 133 7.50 2.84 11.46
CA ARG A 133 7.67 1.39 11.71
C ARG A 133 8.70 0.74 10.81
N ALA A 134 8.86 1.23 9.59
CA ALA A 134 9.91 0.77 8.69
C ALA A 134 11.33 1.11 9.18
N LEU A 135 11.44 1.99 10.20
CA LEU A 135 12.71 2.43 10.79
C LEU A 135 13.02 1.78 12.16
N THR A 136 12.11 0.95 12.67
CA THR A 136 12.29 0.19 13.93
C THR A 136 12.39 -1.30 13.69
#